data_a6e1002c93cb92dd60b545ca5595d65f
#
_entry.id   a6e1002c93cb92dd60b545ca5595d65f
#
_cell.length_a   1.000
_cell.length_b   1.000
_cell.length_c   1.000
_cell.angle_alpha   90.00
_cell.angle_beta   90.00
_cell.angle_gamma   90.00
#
_symmetry.space_group_name_H-M   'P 1'
#
loop_
_entity.id
_entity.type
_entity.pdbx_description
1 polymer ?
#
loop_
_entity_poly.entity_id
_entity_poly.type
_entity_poly.pdbx_seq_one_letter_code
_entity_poly.pdbx_strand_id
1 'polypeptide(L)'
;SETSTCRAEAQNQPDGANMTFDEISTNVWQAMDSAHHMAPFTDYGDLRQKGARIITHANGHYIYDSDGNRILDGMAGLWCVNVGYGRPELVEAAATQMAKLPYYNNFFRTSNQPVAELSAKLAEVTPDGLSNVFYANSGSEANDTIIRMVRHYWALEGKPEKRVIISRDFGYHGSTIMSASMGGMSGMHAQAASEPDFAHIRPPYGFLHQGNQDEVEFAANAASWLDDKINEIGASNVAAFVAEPIQGVGGFATPPDGFFGAFQKELDARGILLISDEVQTGWGRTGEHFWG
;
A
#
# COMPACT_ATOMS: atom_id res chain seq x y z
N SER A 1 -18.44 -37.56 -15.66
CA SER A 1 -17.62 -38.79 -15.49
C SER A 1 -16.13 -38.52 -15.69
N GLU A 2 -15.63 -37.33 -15.28
CA GLU A 2 -14.19 -36.96 -15.39
C GLU A 2 -13.56 -36.61 -14.01
N THR A 3 -14.26 -36.88 -12.93
CA THR A 3 -13.76 -36.60 -11.58
C THR A 3 -13.07 -37.79 -10.89
N SER A 4 -12.89 -38.90 -11.61
CA SER A 4 -12.37 -40.17 -11.05
C SER A 4 -10.87 -40.42 -11.31
N THR A 5 -10.24 -39.71 -12.24
CA THR A 5 -8.85 -39.97 -12.63
C THR A 5 -7.81 -39.18 -11.82
N CYS A 6 -8.20 -38.10 -11.19
CA CYS A 6 -7.26 -37.24 -10.43
C CYS A 6 -6.93 -37.78 -9.02
N ARG A 7 -7.66 -38.79 -8.51
CA ARG A 7 -7.39 -39.44 -7.21
C ARG A 7 -6.50 -40.68 -7.27
N ALA A 8 -6.26 -41.23 -8.45
CA ALA A 8 -5.49 -42.46 -8.60
C ALA A 8 -3.97 -42.25 -8.73
N GLU A 9 -3.52 -41.04 -9.09
CA GLU A 9 -2.09 -40.73 -9.22
C GLU A 9 -1.41 -40.27 -7.92
N ALA A 10 -2.20 -39.96 -6.89
CA ALA A 10 -1.67 -39.54 -5.58
C ALA A 10 -1.27 -40.71 -4.65
N GLN A 11 -1.41 -41.97 -5.10
CA GLN A 11 -1.16 -43.15 -4.23
C GLN A 11 0.17 -43.88 -4.48
N ASN A 12 1.06 -43.36 -5.35
CA ASN A 12 2.39 -43.92 -5.57
C ASN A 12 3.48 -42.89 -5.23
N GLN A 13 3.47 -42.33 -4.02
CA GLN A 13 4.69 -41.71 -3.47
C GLN A 13 5.47 -42.81 -2.74
N PRO A 14 6.78 -42.98 -3.03
CA PRO A 14 7.63 -43.84 -2.24
C PRO A 14 7.81 -43.25 -0.84
N ASP A 15 7.93 -44.18 0.14
CA ASP A 15 8.07 -43.94 1.56
C ASP A 15 8.94 -42.73 1.92
N GLY A 16 8.36 -41.78 2.67
CA GLY A 16 8.95 -40.96 3.72
C GLY A 16 10.40 -40.46 3.59
N ALA A 17 10.95 -40.23 2.40
CA ALA A 17 12.16 -39.45 2.27
C ALA A 17 11.82 -37.96 2.50
N ASN A 18 12.31 -37.37 3.61
CA ASN A 18 12.35 -35.94 3.83
C ASN A 18 13.18 -35.30 2.70
N MET A 19 12.56 -35.00 1.55
CA MET A 19 13.19 -34.16 0.55
C MET A 19 13.49 -32.80 1.21
N THR A 20 14.75 -32.44 1.24
CA THR A 20 15.12 -31.08 1.65
C THR A 20 14.57 -30.10 0.59
N PHE A 21 14.19 -28.89 0.98
CA PHE A 21 13.64 -27.91 0.05
C PHE A 21 14.56 -27.62 -1.15
N ASP A 22 15.87 -27.84 -0.99
CA ASP A 22 16.89 -27.65 -2.01
C ASP A 22 16.89 -28.72 -3.13
N GLU A 23 16.16 -29.83 -2.95
CA GLU A 23 16.09 -30.95 -3.93
C GLU A 23 14.82 -30.89 -4.81
N ILE A 24 13.93 -29.93 -4.58
CA ILE A 24 12.68 -29.80 -5.33
C ILE A 24 12.94 -29.02 -6.63
N SER A 25 12.60 -29.60 -7.77
CA SER A 25 12.77 -28.96 -9.08
C SER A 25 11.78 -27.81 -9.31
N THR A 26 12.17 -26.83 -10.14
CA THR A 26 11.32 -25.70 -10.56
C THR A 26 9.94 -26.15 -11.03
N ASN A 27 9.85 -27.21 -11.82
CA ASN A 27 8.59 -27.72 -12.34
C ASN A 27 7.62 -28.19 -11.23
N VAL A 28 8.15 -28.78 -10.16
CA VAL A 28 7.34 -29.20 -9.00
C VAL A 28 6.81 -27.99 -8.24
N TRP A 29 7.66 -26.98 -8.02
CA TRP A 29 7.22 -25.71 -7.42
C TRP A 29 6.15 -25.03 -8.24
N GLN A 30 6.34 -24.94 -9.56
CA GLN A 30 5.37 -24.35 -10.47
C GLN A 30 4.04 -25.11 -10.49
N ALA A 31 4.08 -26.45 -10.42
CA ALA A 31 2.87 -27.27 -10.34
C ALA A 31 2.11 -27.03 -9.04
N MET A 32 2.80 -26.95 -7.89
CA MET A 32 2.19 -26.62 -6.61
C MET A 32 1.57 -25.21 -6.61
N ASP A 33 2.30 -24.22 -7.13
CA ASP A 33 1.82 -22.84 -7.24
C ASP A 33 0.56 -22.78 -8.10
N SER A 34 0.61 -23.34 -9.30
CA SER A 34 -0.53 -23.34 -10.23
C SER A 34 -1.77 -24.07 -9.71
N ALA A 35 -1.56 -25.10 -8.88
CA ALA A 35 -2.66 -25.89 -8.34
C ALA A 35 -3.34 -25.27 -7.11
N HIS A 36 -2.60 -24.51 -6.30
CA HIS A 36 -3.05 -24.14 -4.96
C HIS A 36 -2.90 -22.65 -4.62
N HIS A 37 -2.13 -21.89 -5.36
CA HIS A 37 -1.91 -20.47 -5.10
C HIS A 37 -2.75 -19.59 -6.03
N MET A 38 -3.45 -18.61 -5.47
CA MET A 38 -4.18 -17.59 -6.20
C MET A 38 -3.39 -16.27 -6.14
N ALA A 39 -2.50 -16.08 -7.13
CA ALA A 39 -1.65 -14.90 -7.22
C ALA A 39 -2.49 -13.63 -7.49
N PRO A 40 -2.28 -12.52 -6.75
CA PRO A 40 -2.97 -11.26 -7.00
C PRO A 40 -2.47 -10.60 -8.30
N PHE A 41 -3.30 -9.75 -8.92
CA PHE A 41 -2.96 -8.95 -10.11
C PHE A 41 -2.31 -9.77 -11.25
N THR A 42 -2.80 -10.98 -11.50
CA THR A 42 -2.18 -11.94 -12.40
C THR A 42 -3.15 -12.39 -13.48
N ASP A 43 -2.68 -12.47 -14.74
CA ASP A 43 -3.37 -13.19 -15.81
C ASP A 43 -3.15 -14.69 -15.62
N TYR A 44 -4.16 -15.39 -15.17
CA TYR A 44 -4.10 -16.83 -14.94
C TYR A 44 -3.96 -17.66 -16.21
N GLY A 45 -4.35 -17.11 -17.38
CA GLY A 45 -4.11 -17.75 -18.68
C GLY A 45 -2.62 -17.81 -19.00
N ASP A 46 -1.95 -16.68 -18.84
CA ASP A 46 -0.51 -16.56 -19.06
C ASP A 46 0.29 -17.35 -18.00
N LEU A 47 -0.11 -17.26 -16.73
CA LEU A 47 0.53 -18.01 -15.63
C LEU A 47 0.50 -19.52 -15.86
N ARG A 48 -0.63 -20.06 -16.33
CA ARG A 48 -0.75 -21.49 -16.63
C ARG A 48 0.09 -21.95 -17.82
N GLN A 49 0.35 -21.07 -18.78
CA GLN A 49 1.19 -21.39 -19.94
C GLN A 49 2.68 -21.32 -19.64
N LYS A 50 3.11 -20.31 -18.87
CA LYS A 50 4.53 -20.01 -18.64
C LYS A 50 5.06 -20.53 -17.30
N GLY A 51 4.17 -20.83 -16.35
CA GLY A 51 4.53 -21.09 -14.96
C GLY A 51 4.96 -19.82 -14.20
N ALA A 52 4.91 -19.86 -12.89
CA ALA A 52 5.43 -18.80 -12.04
C ALA A 52 6.96 -18.81 -12.03
N ARG A 53 7.58 -17.62 -11.96
CA ARG A 53 9.01 -17.53 -11.61
C ARG A 53 9.17 -17.77 -10.12
N ILE A 54 9.82 -18.82 -9.72
CA ILE A 54 10.01 -19.19 -8.32
C ILE A 54 11.26 -18.50 -7.78
N ILE A 55 11.10 -17.54 -6.90
CA ILE A 55 12.21 -16.86 -6.21
C ILE A 55 12.61 -17.69 -4.99
N THR A 56 13.88 -18.08 -4.88
CA THR A 56 14.37 -18.97 -3.85
C THR A 56 15.13 -18.26 -2.73
N HIS A 57 15.90 -17.24 -3.06
CA HIS A 57 16.65 -16.46 -2.07
C HIS A 57 16.98 -15.06 -2.59
N ALA A 58 17.52 -14.22 -1.72
CA ALA A 58 17.92 -12.87 -2.04
C ALA A 58 19.15 -12.45 -1.23
N ASN A 59 19.96 -11.52 -1.78
CA ASN A 59 21.12 -10.95 -1.10
C ASN A 59 21.44 -9.56 -1.64
N GLY A 60 21.59 -8.59 -0.75
CA GLY A 60 21.87 -7.19 -1.12
C GLY A 60 20.75 -6.60 -1.98
N HIS A 61 21.00 -6.40 -3.27
CA HIS A 61 20.04 -5.85 -4.23
C HIS A 61 19.56 -6.88 -5.24
N TYR A 62 19.89 -8.15 -5.05
CA TYR A 62 19.60 -9.21 -6.00
C TYR A 62 18.67 -10.27 -5.41
N ILE A 63 17.78 -10.75 -6.25
CA ILE A 63 16.97 -11.95 -6.04
C ILE A 63 17.47 -13.06 -6.96
N TYR A 64 17.22 -14.30 -6.59
CA TYR A 64 17.64 -15.49 -7.34
C TYR A 64 16.44 -16.40 -7.54
N ASP A 65 16.23 -16.85 -8.76
CA ASP A 65 15.18 -17.80 -9.06
C ASP A 65 15.65 -19.26 -8.96
N SER A 66 14.72 -20.19 -9.04
CA SER A 66 14.98 -21.62 -8.96
C SER A 66 15.76 -22.18 -10.14
N ASP A 67 15.92 -21.43 -11.22
CA ASP A 67 16.75 -21.79 -12.37
C ASP A 67 18.20 -21.25 -12.23
N GLY A 68 18.52 -20.61 -11.10
CA GLY A 68 19.83 -20.06 -10.79
C GLY A 68 20.10 -18.68 -11.40
N ASN A 69 19.11 -18.02 -11.96
CA ASN A 69 19.28 -16.68 -12.50
C ASN A 69 19.41 -15.65 -11.38
N ARG A 70 20.44 -14.81 -11.45
CA ARG A 70 20.60 -13.63 -10.61
C ARG A 70 19.92 -12.42 -11.24
N ILE A 71 18.98 -11.81 -10.56
CA ILE A 71 18.15 -10.74 -11.05
C ILE A 71 18.35 -9.52 -10.16
N LEU A 72 18.66 -8.34 -10.75
CA LEU A 72 18.65 -7.08 -10.03
C LEU A 72 17.21 -6.73 -9.67
N ASP A 73 16.92 -6.62 -8.37
CA ASP A 73 15.57 -6.27 -7.90
C ASP A 73 15.36 -4.76 -7.90
N GLY A 74 15.08 -4.20 -9.08
CA GLY A 74 14.75 -2.78 -9.23
C GLY A 74 13.39 -2.38 -8.64
N MET A 75 12.56 -3.35 -8.26
CA MET A 75 11.28 -3.10 -7.59
C MET A 75 11.38 -3.09 -6.06
N ALA A 76 12.54 -3.42 -5.50
CA ALA A 76 12.76 -3.52 -4.05
C ALA A 76 11.67 -4.33 -3.33
N GLY A 77 11.38 -5.55 -3.84
CA GLY A 77 10.33 -6.43 -3.30
C GLY A 77 8.92 -5.85 -3.37
N LEU A 78 8.62 -5.05 -4.38
CA LEU A 78 7.42 -4.22 -4.52
C LEU A 78 7.35 -3.12 -3.45
N TRP A 79 8.42 -2.30 -3.39
CA TRP A 79 8.61 -1.15 -2.48
C TRP A 79 8.69 -1.49 -0.99
N CYS A 80 9.03 -2.72 -0.63
CA CYS A 80 9.07 -3.17 0.77
C CYS A 80 10.49 -3.37 1.31
N VAL A 81 11.53 -3.31 0.48
CA VAL A 81 12.93 -3.64 0.82
C VAL A 81 13.82 -2.40 0.72
N ASN A 82 13.58 -1.42 1.58
CA ASN A 82 14.28 -0.13 1.54
C ASN A 82 15.77 -0.23 1.88
N VAL A 83 16.17 -1.23 2.68
CA VAL A 83 17.56 -1.40 3.15
C VAL A 83 18.28 -2.60 2.54
N GLY A 84 17.68 -3.24 1.53
CA GLY A 84 18.23 -4.44 0.89
C GLY A 84 17.95 -5.73 1.65
N TYR A 85 18.33 -6.84 1.01
CA TYR A 85 18.12 -8.19 1.53
C TYR A 85 19.31 -8.68 2.37
N GLY A 86 19.04 -9.65 3.26
CA GLY A 86 20.09 -10.39 3.97
C GLY A 86 20.81 -9.59 5.06
N ARG A 87 20.19 -8.57 5.62
CA ARG A 87 20.76 -7.76 6.71
C ARG A 87 20.80 -8.57 8.01
N PRO A 88 22.00 -8.99 8.49
CA PRO A 88 22.10 -9.88 9.65
C PRO A 88 21.58 -9.25 10.93
N GLU A 89 21.72 -7.94 11.11
CA GLU A 89 21.20 -7.21 12.26
C GLU A 89 19.67 -7.25 12.36
N LEU A 90 18.96 -7.28 11.23
CA LEU A 90 17.50 -7.40 11.22
C LEU A 90 17.05 -8.84 11.52
N VAL A 91 17.78 -9.82 11.00
CA VAL A 91 17.54 -11.24 11.27
C VAL A 91 17.73 -11.53 12.75
N GLU A 92 18.81 -11.04 13.36
CA GLU A 92 19.13 -11.22 14.78
C GLU A 92 18.08 -10.53 15.68
N ALA A 93 17.69 -9.31 15.35
CA ALA A 93 16.66 -8.57 16.08
C ALA A 93 15.33 -9.33 16.08
N ALA A 94 14.90 -9.84 14.92
CA ALA A 94 13.68 -10.63 14.79
C ALA A 94 13.77 -11.94 15.59
N ALA A 95 14.85 -12.70 15.45
CA ALA A 95 15.05 -13.97 16.14
C ALA A 95 15.07 -13.78 17.68
N THR A 96 15.78 -12.77 18.16
CA THR A 96 15.87 -12.44 19.58
C THR A 96 14.50 -12.08 20.16
N GLN A 97 13.75 -11.23 19.46
CA GLN A 97 12.42 -10.82 19.92
C GLN A 97 11.43 -12.00 19.88
N MET A 98 11.45 -12.82 18.84
CA MET A 98 10.60 -14.01 18.74
C MET A 98 10.88 -15.04 19.84
N ALA A 99 12.16 -15.21 20.23
CA ALA A 99 12.54 -16.08 21.35
C ALA A 99 12.05 -15.53 22.71
N LYS A 100 12.04 -14.20 22.89
CA LYS A 100 11.61 -13.52 24.13
C LYS A 100 10.10 -13.44 24.25
N LEU A 101 9.42 -12.92 23.24
CA LEU A 101 7.97 -12.71 23.18
C LEU A 101 7.54 -12.65 21.70
N PRO A 102 7.10 -13.77 21.10
CA PRO A 102 6.76 -13.80 19.67
C PRO A 102 5.46 -13.06 19.36
N TYR A 103 4.53 -13.02 20.30
CA TYR A 103 3.25 -12.34 20.16
C TYR A 103 2.63 -12.01 21.52
N TYR A 104 2.03 -10.83 21.62
CA TYR A 104 1.00 -10.52 22.62
C TYR A 104 0.11 -9.39 22.10
N ASN A 105 -1.15 -9.36 22.53
CA ASN A 105 -2.11 -8.34 22.11
C ASN A 105 -1.85 -6.98 22.79
N ASN A 106 -2.33 -5.91 22.15
CA ASN A 106 -2.30 -4.53 22.68
C ASN A 106 -3.71 -4.03 23.08
N PHE A 107 -4.63 -4.95 23.40
CA PHE A 107 -5.99 -4.61 23.85
C PHE A 107 -6.07 -4.55 25.38
N PHE A 108 -7.16 -4.01 25.89
CA PHE A 108 -7.54 -4.05 27.31
C PHE A 108 -6.47 -3.53 28.28
N ARG A 109 -5.79 -2.42 27.92
CA ARG A 109 -4.73 -1.77 28.70
C ARG A 109 -3.43 -2.59 28.81
N THR A 110 -3.22 -3.50 27.87
CA THR A 110 -1.95 -4.20 27.73
C THR A 110 -1.12 -3.57 26.61
N SER A 111 0.19 -3.65 26.72
CA SER A 111 1.16 -3.25 25.71
C SER A 111 2.40 -4.11 25.84
N ASN A 112 3.37 -3.93 24.98
CA ASN A 112 4.67 -4.60 25.04
C ASN A 112 5.80 -3.60 24.74
N GLN A 113 7.01 -3.96 25.16
CA GLN A 113 8.18 -3.10 25.06
C GLN A 113 8.47 -2.61 23.64
N PRO A 114 8.52 -3.48 22.59
CA PRO A 114 8.77 -3.03 21.21
C PRO A 114 7.78 -2.01 20.70
N VAL A 115 6.49 -2.15 21.02
CA VAL A 115 5.46 -1.17 20.62
C VAL A 115 5.70 0.19 21.26
N ALA A 116 6.01 0.23 22.55
CA ALA A 116 6.26 1.48 23.25
C ALA A 116 7.51 2.20 22.71
N GLU A 117 8.61 1.46 22.53
CA GLU A 117 9.87 2.00 22.01
C GLU A 117 9.73 2.47 20.56
N LEU A 118 9.09 1.69 19.70
CA LEU A 118 8.87 2.06 18.30
C LEU A 118 7.96 3.30 18.18
N SER A 119 6.88 3.38 18.98
CA SER A 119 5.98 4.53 18.95
C SER A 119 6.70 5.81 19.36
N ALA A 120 7.53 5.75 20.41
CA ALA A 120 8.35 6.88 20.83
C ALA A 120 9.34 7.30 19.73
N LYS A 121 10.00 6.31 19.09
CA LYS A 121 10.94 6.58 17.99
C LYS A 121 10.28 7.18 16.75
N LEU A 122 9.08 6.72 16.40
CA LEU A 122 8.31 7.29 15.30
C LEU A 122 7.90 8.74 15.59
N ALA A 123 7.48 9.04 16.82
CA ALA A 123 7.14 10.42 17.22
C ALA A 123 8.31 11.41 17.10
N GLU A 124 9.57 10.93 17.15
CA GLU A 124 10.76 11.79 16.94
C GLU A 124 10.98 12.17 15.46
N VAL A 125 10.48 11.36 14.52
CA VAL A 125 10.75 11.52 13.08
C VAL A 125 9.51 11.93 12.29
N THR A 126 8.33 11.94 12.88
CA THR A 126 7.10 12.44 12.27
C THR A 126 7.01 13.96 12.35
N PRO A 127 6.26 14.62 11.45
CA PRO A 127 5.97 16.04 11.55
C PRO A 127 5.32 16.42 12.90
N ASP A 128 5.53 17.66 13.32
CA ASP A 128 4.96 18.19 14.56
C ASP A 128 3.45 17.97 14.64
N GLY A 129 2.99 17.48 15.79
CA GLY A 129 1.58 17.17 16.04
C GLY A 129 1.16 15.73 15.69
N LEU A 130 1.99 14.97 14.97
CA LEU A 130 1.74 13.55 14.64
C LEU A 130 2.52 12.62 15.59
N SER A 131 2.13 12.59 16.87
CA SER A 131 2.85 11.85 17.92
C SER A 131 2.19 10.56 18.38
N ASN A 132 1.03 10.19 17.82
CA ASN A 132 0.29 8.99 18.20
C ASN A 132 0.31 7.97 17.07
N VAL A 133 0.65 6.74 17.38
CA VAL A 133 0.83 5.67 16.39
C VAL A 133 -0.23 4.59 16.58
N PHE A 134 -0.92 4.26 15.49
CA PHE A 134 -1.79 3.09 15.39
C PHE A 134 -1.17 2.09 14.42
N TYR A 135 -1.05 0.84 14.84
CA TYR A 135 -0.44 -0.22 14.04
C TYR A 135 -1.48 -1.05 13.30
N ALA A 136 -1.20 -1.33 12.04
CA ALA A 136 -1.99 -2.20 11.17
C ALA A 136 -1.09 -3.21 10.45
N ASN A 137 -1.66 -4.25 9.85
CA ASN A 137 -0.88 -5.28 9.13
C ASN A 137 -0.69 -4.94 7.65
N SER A 138 -1.42 -3.96 7.13
CA SER A 138 -1.32 -3.54 5.73
C SER A 138 -1.78 -2.08 5.56
N GLY A 139 -1.39 -1.46 4.44
CA GLY A 139 -1.91 -0.15 4.05
C GLY A 139 -3.44 -0.15 3.86
N SER A 140 -4.01 -1.25 3.37
CA SER A 140 -5.46 -1.41 3.23
C SER A 140 -6.18 -1.31 4.58
N GLU A 141 -5.70 -2.03 5.60
CA GLU A 141 -6.26 -1.95 6.96
C GLU A 141 -6.06 -0.56 7.59
N ALA A 142 -4.90 0.05 7.36
CA ALA A 142 -4.63 1.42 7.82
C ALA A 142 -5.63 2.40 7.23
N ASN A 143 -5.84 2.35 5.92
CA ASN A 143 -6.77 3.22 5.22
C ASN A 143 -8.23 2.99 5.62
N ASP A 144 -8.69 1.74 5.77
CA ASP A 144 -10.03 1.44 6.29
C ASP A 144 -10.21 2.00 7.72
N THR A 145 -9.18 1.91 8.54
CA THR A 145 -9.19 2.48 9.89
C THR A 145 -9.23 4.01 9.85
N ILE A 146 -8.44 4.64 8.98
CA ILE A 146 -8.43 6.10 8.79
C ILE A 146 -9.81 6.60 8.35
N ILE A 147 -10.46 5.95 7.38
CA ILE A 147 -11.81 6.30 6.92
C ILE A 147 -12.78 6.30 8.10
N ARG A 148 -12.76 5.27 8.93
CA ARG A 148 -13.58 5.16 10.12
C ARG A 148 -13.25 6.23 11.16
N MET A 149 -11.97 6.50 11.40
CA MET A 149 -11.52 7.52 12.37
C MET A 149 -11.93 8.93 11.93
N VAL A 150 -11.77 9.27 10.66
CA VAL A 150 -12.16 10.57 10.08
C VAL A 150 -13.67 10.80 10.23
N ARG A 151 -14.49 9.81 9.88
CA ARG A 151 -15.93 9.91 10.03
C ARG A 151 -16.36 10.04 11.49
N HIS A 152 -15.69 9.31 12.40
CA HIS A 152 -15.95 9.40 13.82
C HIS A 152 -15.52 10.75 14.41
N TYR A 153 -14.36 11.28 13.99
CA TYR A 153 -13.90 12.61 14.38
C TYR A 153 -14.94 13.67 14.03
N TRP A 154 -15.44 13.71 12.80
CA TRP A 154 -16.43 14.69 12.40
C TRP A 154 -17.79 14.51 13.14
N ALA A 155 -18.17 13.28 13.45
CA ALA A 155 -19.37 13.04 14.26
C ALA A 155 -19.22 13.61 15.70
N LEU A 156 -18.03 13.48 16.30
CA LEU A 156 -17.73 14.08 17.61
C LEU A 156 -17.69 15.61 17.56
N GLU A 157 -17.25 16.19 16.42
CA GLU A 157 -17.30 17.63 16.16
C GLU A 157 -18.71 18.14 15.82
N GLY A 158 -19.74 17.30 15.93
CA GLY A 158 -21.14 17.66 15.65
C GLY A 158 -21.44 17.83 14.15
N LYS A 159 -20.62 17.24 13.26
CA LYS A 159 -20.75 17.33 11.80
C LYS A 159 -20.79 15.93 11.17
N PRO A 160 -21.77 15.06 11.53
CA PRO A 160 -21.84 13.67 11.06
C PRO A 160 -22.08 13.54 9.54
N GLU A 161 -22.51 14.62 8.87
CA GLU A 161 -22.67 14.71 7.42
C GLU A 161 -21.32 14.75 6.66
N LYS A 162 -20.22 15.17 7.32
CA LYS A 162 -18.87 15.16 6.74
C LYS A 162 -18.36 13.72 6.61
N ARG A 163 -18.62 13.10 5.46
CA ARG A 163 -18.32 11.67 5.23
C ARG A 163 -17.53 11.42 3.96
N VAL A 164 -17.66 12.30 2.96
CA VAL A 164 -17.03 12.11 1.65
C VAL A 164 -15.53 12.31 1.76
N ILE A 165 -14.78 11.37 1.22
CA ILE A 165 -13.33 11.45 1.08
C ILE A 165 -13.01 11.65 -0.40
N ILE A 166 -12.24 12.69 -0.69
CA ILE A 166 -11.74 12.97 -2.05
C ILE A 166 -10.33 12.38 -2.17
N SER A 167 -10.03 11.76 -3.30
CA SER A 167 -8.69 11.31 -3.67
C SER A 167 -8.41 11.60 -5.14
N ARG A 168 -7.42 10.94 -5.74
CA ARG A 168 -7.04 11.18 -7.14
C ARG A 168 -7.33 9.97 -8.01
N ASP A 169 -7.72 10.22 -9.27
CA ASP A 169 -7.77 9.19 -10.30
C ASP A 169 -6.41 8.47 -10.40
N PHE A 170 -6.43 7.18 -10.66
CA PHE A 170 -5.27 6.27 -10.70
C PHE A 170 -4.52 6.12 -9.38
N GLY A 171 -4.95 6.75 -8.27
CA GLY A 171 -4.39 6.54 -6.95
C GLY A 171 -4.65 5.13 -6.43
N TYR A 172 -3.71 4.57 -5.67
CA TYR A 172 -3.85 3.26 -5.05
C TYR A 172 -3.74 3.37 -3.53
N HIS A 173 -4.81 3.04 -2.83
CA HIS A 173 -4.88 3.15 -1.37
C HIS A 173 -5.18 1.81 -0.67
N GLY A 174 -5.22 0.72 -1.41
CA GLY A 174 -5.44 -0.62 -0.88
C GLY A 174 -6.42 -1.45 -1.68
N SER A 175 -6.68 -2.68 -1.22
CA SER A 175 -7.50 -3.68 -1.91
C SER A 175 -8.73 -4.17 -1.12
N THR A 176 -8.98 -3.66 0.08
CA THR A 176 -10.28 -3.81 0.77
C THR A 176 -11.34 -2.95 0.07
N ILE A 177 -12.61 -3.24 0.25
CA ILE A 177 -13.69 -2.53 -0.46
C ILE A 177 -13.60 -1.01 -0.23
N MET A 178 -13.39 -0.57 1.02
CA MET A 178 -13.33 0.86 1.33
C MET A 178 -12.05 1.51 0.78
N SER A 179 -10.89 0.89 0.96
CA SER A 179 -9.62 1.42 0.44
C SER A 179 -9.55 1.38 -1.09
N ALA A 180 -10.13 0.36 -1.73
CA ALA A 180 -10.26 0.29 -3.19
C ALA A 180 -11.22 1.36 -3.73
N SER A 181 -12.30 1.65 -3.01
CA SER A 181 -13.23 2.74 -3.35
C SER A 181 -12.58 4.11 -3.18
N MET A 182 -11.73 4.28 -2.17
CA MET A 182 -10.93 5.48 -1.97
C MET A 182 -9.86 5.63 -3.07
N GLY A 183 -9.28 4.53 -3.55
CA GLY A 183 -8.40 4.54 -4.72
C GLY A 183 -9.14 4.93 -6.01
N GLY A 184 -8.42 5.50 -6.98
CA GLY A 184 -8.96 5.94 -8.27
C GLY A 184 -8.73 4.94 -9.41
N MET A 185 -8.54 3.66 -9.13
CA MET A 185 -8.28 2.63 -10.14
C MET A 185 -9.56 2.02 -10.69
N SER A 186 -9.92 2.40 -11.91
CA SER A 186 -11.16 1.93 -12.58
C SER A 186 -11.26 0.40 -12.68
N GLY A 187 -10.15 -0.31 -12.83
CA GLY A 187 -10.12 -1.78 -12.85
C GLY A 187 -10.56 -2.40 -11.52
N MET A 188 -10.25 -1.79 -10.39
CA MET A 188 -10.71 -2.24 -9.08
C MET A 188 -12.18 -1.90 -8.85
N HIS A 189 -12.61 -0.71 -9.27
CA HIS A 189 -14.02 -0.32 -9.20
C HIS A 189 -14.92 -1.25 -10.07
N ALA A 190 -14.41 -1.73 -11.20
CA ALA A 190 -15.13 -2.69 -12.05
C ALA A 190 -15.34 -4.05 -11.37
N GLN A 191 -14.49 -4.44 -10.42
CA GLN A 191 -14.60 -5.71 -9.69
C GLN A 191 -15.68 -5.69 -8.60
N ALA A 192 -15.87 -4.57 -7.92
CA ALA A 192 -16.68 -4.51 -6.70
C ALA A 192 -17.41 -3.18 -6.53
N ALA A 193 -17.79 -2.48 -7.55
CA ALA A 193 -18.41 -1.14 -7.47
C ALA A 193 -17.79 -0.21 -6.36
N SER A 194 -17.69 1.06 -6.62
CA SER A 194 -17.21 2.01 -5.62
C SER A 194 -18.32 2.34 -4.59
N GLU A 195 -17.95 2.45 -3.33
CA GLU A 195 -18.84 2.94 -2.27
C GLU A 195 -19.19 4.43 -2.49
N PRO A 196 -20.39 4.89 -2.06
CA PRO A 196 -20.90 6.20 -2.48
C PRO A 196 -20.18 7.42 -1.88
N ASP A 197 -19.49 7.27 -0.75
CA ASP A 197 -18.86 8.39 -0.04
C ASP A 197 -17.41 8.66 -0.50
N PHE A 198 -17.09 8.35 -1.76
CA PHE A 198 -15.78 8.61 -2.36
C PHE A 198 -15.91 9.40 -3.67
N ALA A 199 -15.00 10.33 -3.87
CA ALA A 199 -14.90 11.13 -5.09
C ALA A 199 -13.46 11.29 -5.52
N HIS A 200 -13.25 11.55 -6.80
CA HIS A 200 -11.90 11.62 -7.38
C HIS A 200 -11.70 12.91 -8.16
N ILE A 201 -10.46 13.39 -8.16
CA ILE A 201 -9.99 14.49 -9.00
C ILE A 201 -8.85 14.02 -9.88
N ARG A 202 -8.47 14.83 -10.84
CA ARG A 202 -7.36 14.54 -11.76
C ARG A 202 -6.03 14.36 -11.02
N PRO A 203 -5.16 13.45 -11.48
CA PRO A 203 -3.81 13.34 -10.96
C PRO A 203 -2.93 14.48 -11.47
N PRO A 204 -1.84 14.85 -10.77
CA PRO A 204 -0.96 15.94 -11.16
C PRO A 204 0.02 15.52 -12.28
N TYR A 205 -0.47 14.95 -13.37
CA TYR A 205 0.37 14.57 -14.51
C TYR A 205 0.73 15.81 -15.35
N GLY A 206 1.90 16.39 -15.10
CA GLY A 206 2.39 17.55 -15.82
C GLY A 206 2.35 17.35 -17.34
N PHE A 207 2.80 16.20 -17.83
CA PHE A 207 2.80 15.86 -19.26
C PHE A 207 1.39 15.83 -19.91
N LEU A 208 0.33 15.66 -19.12
CA LEU A 208 -1.04 15.67 -19.62
C LEU A 208 -1.76 17.01 -19.39
N HIS A 209 -1.44 17.70 -18.30
CA HIS A 209 -2.29 18.79 -17.80
C HIS A 209 -1.58 20.14 -17.68
N GLN A 210 -0.24 20.17 -17.64
CA GLN A 210 0.52 21.41 -17.44
C GLN A 210 0.48 22.32 -18.68
N GLY A 211 0.53 21.75 -19.87
CA GLY A 211 0.60 22.55 -21.11
C GLY A 211 1.81 23.47 -21.14
N ASN A 212 1.56 24.78 -21.35
CA ASN A 212 2.60 25.83 -21.35
C ASN A 212 2.75 26.55 -19.99
N GLN A 213 2.08 26.09 -18.92
CA GLN A 213 2.17 26.70 -17.60
C GLN A 213 3.50 26.33 -16.94
N ASP A 214 4.04 27.27 -16.16
CA ASP A 214 5.11 26.90 -15.22
C ASP A 214 4.56 26.05 -14.05
N GLU A 215 5.45 25.53 -13.21
CA GLU A 215 5.06 24.64 -12.13
C GLU A 215 4.16 25.32 -11.09
N VAL A 216 4.38 26.59 -10.81
CA VAL A 216 3.59 27.37 -9.85
C VAL A 216 2.18 27.62 -10.38
N GLU A 217 2.06 28.00 -11.65
CA GLU A 217 0.77 28.16 -12.32
C GLU A 217 0.02 26.83 -12.38
N PHE A 218 0.74 25.74 -12.67
CA PHE A 218 0.15 24.42 -12.74
C PHE A 218 -0.33 23.93 -11.35
N ALA A 219 0.46 24.16 -10.29
CA ALA A 219 0.07 23.84 -8.90
C ALA A 219 -1.20 24.61 -8.49
N ALA A 220 -1.26 25.92 -8.79
CA ALA A 220 -2.43 26.74 -8.52
C ALA A 220 -3.67 26.27 -9.29
N ASN A 221 -3.49 25.90 -10.57
CA ASN A 221 -4.57 25.36 -11.40
C ASN A 221 -5.07 24.00 -10.88
N ALA A 222 -4.16 23.13 -10.43
CA ALA A 222 -4.53 21.86 -9.84
C ALA A 222 -5.33 22.02 -8.53
N ALA A 223 -5.05 23.06 -7.75
CA ALA A 223 -5.85 23.40 -6.57
C ALA A 223 -7.30 23.75 -6.93
N SER A 224 -7.54 24.37 -8.10
CA SER A 224 -8.90 24.64 -8.56
C SER A 224 -9.71 23.38 -8.84
N TRP A 225 -9.06 22.27 -9.24
CA TRP A 225 -9.79 20.99 -9.43
C TRP A 225 -10.34 20.44 -8.13
N LEU A 226 -9.59 20.64 -7.03
CA LEU A 226 -10.05 20.28 -5.69
C LEU A 226 -11.20 21.21 -5.26
N ASP A 227 -11.04 22.51 -5.45
CA ASP A 227 -12.07 23.51 -5.13
C ASP A 227 -13.39 23.22 -5.87
N ASP A 228 -13.32 23.00 -7.18
CA ASP A 228 -14.49 22.66 -8.00
C ASP A 228 -15.17 21.40 -7.48
N LYS A 229 -14.42 20.34 -7.13
CA LYS A 229 -14.96 19.10 -6.60
C LYS A 229 -15.59 19.29 -5.22
N ILE A 230 -14.98 20.08 -4.35
CA ILE A 230 -15.56 20.41 -3.02
C ILE A 230 -16.86 21.19 -3.19
N ASN A 231 -16.91 22.14 -4.14
CA ASN A 231 -18.12 22.91 -4.41
C ASN A 231 -19.24 22.05 -5.01
N GLU A 232 -18.91 21.10 -5.90
CA GLU A 232 -19.84 20.10 -6.45
C GLU A 232 -20.50 19.26 -5.34
N ILE A 233 -19.71 18.77 -4.40
CA ILE A 233 -20.17 17.89 -3.30
C ILE A 233 -20.85 18.71 -2.18
N GLY A 234 -20.41 19.92 -1.96
CA GLY A 234 -20.68 20.76 -0.81
C GLY A 234 -19.67 20.54 0.32
N ALA A 235 -18.99 21.59 0.73
CA ALA A 235 -17.90 21.53 1.72
C ALA A 235 -18.35 20.93 3.08
N SER A 236 -19.63 21.06 3.44
CA SER A 236 -20.20 20.44 4.66
C SER A 236 -20.21 18.92 4.61
N ASN A 237 -20.14 18.30 3.43
CA ASN A 237 -20.17 16.86 3.25
C ASN A 237 -18.75 16.26 3.11
N VAL A 238 -17.74 17.08 2.81
CA VAL A 238 -16.36 16.60 2.57
C VAL A 238 -15.61 16.49 3.90
N ALA A 239 -15.16 15.29 4.22
CA ALA A 239 -14.45 14.96 5.44
C ALA A 239 -12.94 15.14 5.32
N ALA A 240 -12.35 14.64 4.23
CA ALA A 240 -10.91 14.64 4.00
C ALA A 240 -10.58 14.60 2.51
N PHE A 241 -9.34 15.03 2.21
CA PHE A 241 -8.63 14.72 0.98
C PHE A 241 -7.48 13.77 1.31
N VAL A 242 -7.33 12.70 0.53
CA VAL A 242 -6.27 11.68 0.69
C VAL A 242 -5.38 11.70 -0.55
N ALA A 243 -4.07 11.69 -0.34
CA ALA A 243 -3.12 11.69 -1.44
C ALA A 243 -1.81 10.97 -1.08
N GLU A 244 -1.25 10.26 -2.05
CA GLU A 244 0.15 9.84 -2.04
C GLU A 244 1.03 11.07 -2.34
N PRO A 245 2.12 11.36 -1.62
CA PRO A 245 3.04 12.44 -1.98
C PRO A 245 3.57 12.31 -3.41
N ILE A 246 3.97 11.11 -3.80
CA ILE A 246 4.22 10.72 -5.19
C ILE A 246 3.26 9.60 -5.53
N GLN A 247 2.45 9.79 -6.57
CA GLN A 247 1.44 8.80 -6.94
C GLN A 247 2.08 7.60 -7.64
N GLY A 248 2.38 6.55 -6.85
CA GLY A 248 3.23 5.44 -7.26
C GLY A 248 2.60 4.54 -8.31
N VAL A 249 1.59 3.75 -7.98
CA VAL A 249 0.91 2.82 -8.90
C VAL A 249 0.31 3.55 -10.11
N GLY A 250 -0.10 4.79 -9.94
CA GLY A 250 -0.59 5.64 -11.01
C GLY A 250 0.47 6.08 -12.03
N GLY A 251 1.73 5.65 -11.91
CA GLY A 251 2.79 5.93 -12.88
C GLY A 251 3.89 6.87 -12.40
N PHE A 252 4.15 6.91 -11.10
CA PHE A 252 5.15 7.77 -10.46
C PHE A 252 4.96 9.26 -10.75
N ALA A 253 3.69 9.69 -10.69
CA ALA A 253 3.37 11.10 -10.87
C ALA A 253 3.88 11.92 -9.68
N THR A 254 4.97 12.63 -9.90
CA THR A 254 5.49 13.63 -8.96
C THR A 254 4.72 14.93 -9.17
N PRO A 255 4.09 15.47 -8.13
CA PRO A 255 3.40 16.75 -8.23
C PRO A 255 4.42 17.88 -8.41
N PRO A 256 4.02 19.01 -9.03
CA PRO A 256 4.87 20.18 -9.15
C PRO A 256 5.11 20.83 -7.78
N ASP A 257 6.16 21.64 -7.70
CA ASP A 257 6.47 22.40 -6.49
C ASP A 257 5.27 23.28 -6.06
N GLY A 258 5.01 23.27 -4.76
CA GLY A 258 3.89 24.02 -4.19
C GLY A 258 2.50 23.38 -4.29
N PHE A 259 2.36 22.22 -4.95
CA PHE A 259 1.09 21.52 -5.14
C PHE A 259 0.37 21.25 -3.81
N PHE A 260 1.03 20.58 -2.88
CA PHE A 260 0.43 20.27 -1.57
C PHE A 260 0.21 21.51 -0.71
N GLY A 261 1.08 22.54 -0.82
CA GLY A 261 0.86 23.81 -0.15
C GLY A 261 -0.38 24.55 -0.65
N ALA A 262 -0.64 24.50 -1.95
CA ALA A 262 -1.87 25.07 -2.52
C ALA A 262 -3.11 24.29 -2.06
N PHE A 263 -3.06 22.95 -2.06
CA PHE A 263 -4.15 22.11 -1.59
C PHE A 263 -4.43 22.28 -0.10
N GLN A 264 -3.39 22.32 0.74
CA GLN A 264 -3.53 22.52 2.18
C GLN A 264 -4.27 23.84 2.49
N LYS A 265 -3.91 24.91 1.78
CA LYS A 265 -4.58 26.21 1.94
C LYS A 265 -6.09 26.13 1.64
N GLU A 266 -6.48 25.42 0.58
CA GLU A 266 -7.90 25.24 0.24
C GLU A 266 -8.64 24.34 1.25
N LEU A 267 -7.99 23.31 1.73
CA LEU A 267 -8.54 22.39 2.73
C LEU A 267 -8.74 23.09 4.08
N ASP A 268 -7.73 23.86 4.54
CA ASP A 268 -7.78 24.61 5.81
C ASP A 268 -8.92 25.64 5.79
N ALA A 269 -9.06 26.37 4.67
CA ALA A 269 -10.11 27.38 4.52
C ALA A 269 -11.54 26.79 4.68
N ARG A 270 -11.70 25.48 4.47
CA ARG A 270 -12.98 24.77 4.53
C ARG A 270 -13.10 23.79 5.70
N GLY A 271 -12.06 23.69 6.54
CA GLY A 271 -11.98 22.74 7.64
C GLY A 271 -12.12 21.30 7.14
N ILE A 272 -11.34 20.92 6.13
CA ILE A 272 -11.26 19.57 5.56
C ILE A 272 -9.89 19.02 5.91
N LEU A 273 -9.83 17.74 6.32
CA LEU A 273 -8.56 17.10 6.71
C LEU A 273 -7.72 16.73 5.48
N LEU A 274 -6.39 16.89 5.57
CA LEU A 274 -5.44 16.32 4.64
C LEU A 274 -4.87 15.02 5.24
N ILE A 275 -4.85 13.95 4.45
CA ILE A 275 -4.27 12.66 4.81
C ILE A 275 -3.20 12.33 3.79
N SER A 276 -1.96 12.16 4.25
CA SER A 276 -0.84 11.72 3.42
C SER A 276 -0.74 10.19 3.47
N ASP A 277 -0.88 9.53 2.32
CA ASP A 277 -0.63 8.11 2.19
C ASP A 277 0.85 7.89 1.86
N GLU A 278 1.62 7.61 2.89
CA GLU A 278 3.07 7.44 2.85
C GLU A 278 3.52 5.97 2.72
N VAL A 279 2.61 5.06 2.36
CA VAL A 279 2.93 3.63 2.24
C VAL A 279 4.09 3.39 1.29
N GLN A 280 4.21 4.18 0.23
CA GLN A 280 5.32 4.07 -0.74
C GLN A 280 6.41 5.11 -0.50
N THR A 281 6.07 6.35 -0.18
CA THR A 281 7.00 7.48 -0.10
C THR A 281 7.70 7.60 1.25
N GLY A 282 7.11 7.10 2.30
CA GLY A 282 7.69 7.14 3.64
C GLY A 282 8.94 6.25 3.82
N TRP A 283 9.49 6.30 5.01
CA TRP A 283 10.63 5.50 5.46
C TRP A 283 11.93 5.79 4.69
N GLY A 284 12.14 7.07 4.35
CA GLY A 284 13.35 7.55 3.69
C GLY A 284 13.44 7.21 2.19
N ARG A 285 12.36 6.77 1.55
CA ARG A 285 12.36 6.41 0.12
C ARG A 285 12.66 7.61 -0.77
N THR A 286 12.21 8.79 -0.42
CA THR A 286 12.46 10.04 -1.17
C THR A 286 13.85 10.63 -0.91
N GLY A 287 14.57 10.16 0.10
CA GLY A 287 16.00 10.39 0.33
C GLY A 287 16.30 11.40 1.42
N GLU A 288 15.89 12.65 1.31
CA GLU A 288 16.28 13.73 2.21
C GLU A 288 15.56 13.64 3.57
N HIS A 289 14.28 13.34 3.54
CA HIS A 289 13.44 13.24 4.73
C HIS A 289 12.94 11.82 4.97
N PHE A 290 12.48 11.54 6.19
CA PHE A 290 11.91 10.25 6.54
C PHE A 290 10.51 10.04 5.93
N TRP A 291 9.77 11.13 5.71
CA TRP A 291 8.47 11.19 5.04
C TRP A 291 8.57 11.97 3.73
N GLY A 292 7.71 11.62 2.74
CA GLY A 292 7.68 12.25 1.43
C GLY A 292 7.00 13.62 1.38
#